data_462b08d420fd81020327cf9124206a7b
#
_entry.id   462b08d420fd81020327cf9124206a7b
#
_cell.length_a   1.000
_cell.length_b   1.000
_cell.length_c   1.000
_cell.angle_alpha   90.00
_cell.angle_beta   90.00
_cell.angle_gamma   90.00
#
_symmetry.space_group_name_H-M   'P 1'
#
loop_
_entity.id
_entity.type
_entity.pdbx_description
1 polymer ?
#
loop_
_entity_poly.entity_id
_entity_poly.type
_entity_poly.pdbx_seq_one_letter_code
_entity_poly.pdbx_strand_id
1 'polypeptide(L)'
;MKFPSAYKAVKKLFIAEILSIAVAAVALVAGVLAIIGVANPNGSALISAGTLALVSGLAMIAVFVLQLIAMIQGGKDADGFKTALWVTLIAIAVSIASGVLQSIEATKGLTVLISVLNAFVDVAHVIVIYVVLSTIAELASALKNEKVAEKGRRLAFYIILMFTVSILLALVPSFFNADKLPDFVKVMFAVFALVAAVIELLIYINILVFYKRSLRTLKK
;
A
#
# COMPACT_ATOMS: atom_id res chain seq x y z
N MET A 1 -16.34 -26.62 0.05
CA MET A 1 -15.70 -25.32 0.31
C MET A 1 -16.18 -24.82 1.67
N LYS A 2 -15.28 -24.78 2.66
CA LYS A 2 -15.63 -24.42 4.06
C LYS A 2 -15.84 -22.91 4.26
N PHE A 3 -15.11 -22.08 3.49
CA PHE A 3 -15.11 -20.62 3.57
C PHE A 3 -15.35 -19.96 2.20
N PRO A 4 -16.58 -20.01 1.65
CA PRO A 4 -16.86 -19.55 0.29
C PRO A 4 -16.73 -18.04 0.11
N SER A 5 -17.06 -17.27 1.13
CA SER A 5 -16.98 -15.80 1.09
C SER A 5 -15.54 -15.34 1.19
N ALA A 6 -14.73 -15.95 2.06
CA ALA A 6 -13.30 -15.69 2.16
C ALA A 6 -12.56 -16.05 0.86
N TYR A 7 -12.91 -17.17 0.20
CA TYR A 7 -12.37 -17.49 -1.13
C TYR A 7 -12.64 -16.36 -2.15
N LYS A 8 -13.88 -15.87 -2.21
CA LYS A 8 -14.25 -14.75 -3.10
C LYS A 8 -13.50 -13.47 -2.75
N ALA A 9 -13.31 -13.21 -1.45
CA ALA A 9 -12.56 -12.07 -0.97
C ALA A 9 -11.09 -12.14 -1.40
N VAL A 10 -10.40 -13.25 -1.11
CA VAL A 10 -8.99 -13.44 -1.49
C VAL A 10 -8.80 -13.39 -3.01
N LYS A 11 -9.77 -13.89 -3.79
CA LYS A 11 -9.73 -13.77 -5.26
C LYS A 11 -9.77 -12.30 -5.71
N LYS A 12 -10.62 -11.47 -5.10
CA LYS A 12 -10.69 -10.03 -5.42
C LYS A 12 -9.42 -9.29 -4.97
N LEU A 13 -8.90 -9.60 -3.78
CA LEU A 13 -7.63 -9.05 -3.32
C LEU A 13 -6.48 -9.41 -4.28
N PHE A 14 -6.40 -10.66 -4.72
CA PHE A 14 -5.40 -11.08 -5.70
C PHE A 14 -5.50 -10.31 -7.03
N ILE A 15 -6.73 -10.07 -7.54
CA ILE A 15 -6.96 -9.29 -8.75
C ILE A 15 -6.59 -7.81 -8.50
N ALA A 16 -6.99 -7.25 -7.36
CA ALA A 16 -6.67 -5.89 -6.98
C ALA A 16 -5.15 -5.65 -6.95
N GLU A 17 -4.39 -6.59 -6.38
CA GLU A 17 -2.93 -6.51 -6.33
C GLU A 17 -2.27 -6.57 -7.72
N ILE A 18 -2.75 -7.44 -8.61
CA ILE A 18 -2.25 -7.48 -10.00
C ILE A 18 -2.52 -6.15 -10.70
N LEU A 19 -3.72 -5.59 -10.53
CA LEU A 19 -4.08 -4.29 -11.09
C LEU A 19 -3.22 -3.17 -10.50
N SER A 20 -2.95 -3.19 -9.18
CA SER A 20 -2.08 -2.21 -8.52
C SER A 20 -0.68 -2.18 -9.13
N ILE A 21 -0.09 -3.34 -9.40
CA ILE A 21 1.23 -3.42 -10.07
C ILE A 21 1.17 -2.84 -11.47
N ALA A 22 0.12 -3.16 -12.25
CA ALA A 22 -0.05 -2.61 -13.58
C ALA A 22 -0.20 -1.08 -13.55
N VAL A 23 -0.98 -0.57 -12.61
CA VAL A 23 -1.17 0.88 -12.40
C VAL A 23 0.15 1.55 -11.98
N ALA A 24 0.92 0.94 -11.07
CA ALA A 24 2.23 1.45 -10.66
C ALA A 24 3.20 1.54 -11.84
N ALA A 25 3.21 0.53 -12.72
CA ALA A 25 4.04 0.55 -13.94
C ALA A 25 3.64 1.68 -14.88
N VAL A 26 2.33 1.90 -15.10
CA VAL A 26 1.80 3.02 -15.91
C VAL A 26 2.15 4.37 -15.27
N ALA A 27 2.02 4.49 -13.95
CA ALA A 27 2.37 5.70 -13.22
C ALA A 27 3.86 6.04 -13.33
N LEU A 28 4.75 5.03 -13.29
CA LEU A 28 6.18 5.21 -13.54
C LEU A 28 6.45 5.77 -14.94
N VAL A 29 5.81 5.22 -15.97
CA VAL A 29 5.93 5.72 -17.35
C VAL A 29 5.43 7.17 -17.43
N ALA A 30 4.30 7.48 -16.80
CA ALA A 30 3.77 8.84 -16.74
C ALA A 30 4.76 9.81 -16.06
N GLY A 31 5.40 9.38 -14.97
CA GLY A 31 6.43 10.17 -14.29
C GLY A 31 7.63 10.47 -15.16
N VAL A 32 8.15 9.47 -15.88
CA VAL A 32 9.26 9.65 -16.84
C VAL A 32 8.87 10.63 -17.95
N LEU A 33 7.68 10.48 -18.53
CA LEU A 33 7.16 11.38 -19.57
C LEU A 33 6.96 12.80 -19.05
N ALA A 34 6.55 12.98 -17.79
CA ALA A 34 6.43 14.29 -17.17
C ALA A 34 7.80 14.98 -17.05
N ILE A 35 8.84 14.25 -16.62
CA ILE A 35 10.22 14.78 -16.56
C ILE A 35 10.70 15.22 -17.94
N ILE A 36 10.49 14.40 -18.98
CA ILE A 36 10.84 14.71 -20.36
C ILE A 36 10.05 15.94 -20.86
N GLY A 37 8.76 16.02 -20.52
CA GLY A 37 7.88 17.11 -20.90
C GLY A 37 8.29 18.45 -20.28
N VAL A 38 8.78 18.45 -19.04
CA VAL A 38 9.32 19.65 -18.39
C VAL A 38 10.62 20.11 -19.07
N ALA A 39 11.48 19.16 -19.48
CA ALA A 39 12.70 19.47 -20.20
C ALA A 39 12.45 19.96 -21.64
N ASN A 40 11.30 19.60 -22.24
CA ASN A 40 10.94 19.95 -23.62
C ASN A 40 9.45 20.38 -23.71
N PRO A 41 9.08 21.60 -23.31
CA PRO A 41 7.70 22.06 -23.13
C PRO A 41 6.83 22.02 -24.41
N ASN A 42 7.45 22.05 -25.58
CA ASN A 42 6.76 22.04 -26.87
C ASN A 42 6.41 20.62 -27.35
N GLY A 43 6.75 19.60 -26.59
CA GLY A 43 6.50 18.20 -26.93
C GLY A 43 5.14 17.67 -26.42
N SER A 44 4.63 16.61 -27.06
CA SER A 44 3.41 15.90 -26.62
C SER A 44 3.58 15.10 -25.32
N ALA A 45 4.81 15.01 -24.78
CA ALA A 45 5.15 14.23 -23.60
C ALA A 45 4.35 14.64 -22.36
N LEU A 46 4.15 15.93 -22.13
CA LEU A 46 3.40 16.44 -20.99
C LEU A 46 1.91 16.06 -21.05
N ILE A 47 1.30 16.15 -22.24
CA ILE A 47 -0.09 15.75 -22.47
C ILE A 47 -0.25 14.24 -22.25
N SER A 48 0.69 13.44 -22.78
CA SER A 48 0.70 12.00 -22.60
C SER A 48 0.88 11.61 -21.12
N ALA A 49 1.77 12.28 -20.39
CA ALA A 49 1.95 12.10 -18.95
C ALA A 49 0.66 12.39 -18.16
N GLY A 50 -0.02 13.50 -18.47
CA GLY A 50 -1.30 13.87 -17.83
C GLY A 50 -2.40 12.84 -18.11
N THR A 51 -2.52 12.38 -19.34
CA THR A 51 -3.50 11.35 -19.73
C THR A 51 -3.24 10.03 -18.97
N LEU A 52 -1.99 9.57 -18.94
CA LEU A 52 -1.61 8.36 -18.21
C LEU A 52 -1.83 8.49 -16.70
N ALA A 53 -1.56 9.68 -16.13
CA ALA A 53 -1.82 9.94 -14.71
C ALA A 53 -3.33 9.87 -14.39
N LEU A 54 -4.20 10.43 -15.24
CA LEU A 54 -5.66 10.33 -15.09
C LEU A 54 -6.13 8.88 -15.18
N VAL A 55 -5.67 8.13 -16.17
CA VAL A 55 -6.01 6.69 -16.31
C VAL A 55 -5.56 5.90 -15.10
N SER A 56 -4.34 6.16 -14.60
CA SER A 56 -3.83 5.52 -13.39
C SER A 56 -4.67 5.86 -12.16
N GLY A 57 -5.08 7.10 -12.00
CA GLY A 57 -5.94 7.54 -10.90
C GLY A 57 -7.30 6.83 -10.91
N LEU A 58 -7.96 6.76 -12.07
CA LEU A 58 -9.23 6.04 -12.22
C LEU A 58 -9.07 4.54 -11.96
N ALA A 59 -7.97 3.94 -12.43
CA ALA A 59 -7.68 2.53 -12.18
C ALA A 59 -7.41 2.25 -10.68
N MET A 60 -6.75 3.17 -9.96
CA MET A 60 -6.57 3.07 -8.50
C MET A 60 -7.90 3.10 -7.75
N ILE A 61 -8.87 3.91 -8.18
CA ILE A 61 -10.23 3.89 -7.60
C ILE A 61 -10.86 2.51 -7.78
N ALA A 62 -10.75 1.90 -8.96
CA ALA A 62 -11.26 0.55 -9.21
C ALA A 62 -10.59 -0.51 -8.33
N VAL A 63 -9.26 -0.44 -8.15
CA VAL A 63 -8.50 -1.29 -7.23
C VAL A 63 -9.04 -1.16 -5.81
N PHE A 64 -9.21 0.07 -5.35
CA PHE A 64 -9.71 0.37 -4.02
C PHE A 64 -11.13 -0.18 -3.79
N VAL A 65 -12.04 0.02 -4.75
CA VAL A 65 -13.40 -0.55 -4.70
C VAL A 65 -13.36 -2.08 -4.62
N LEU A 66 -12.48 -2.73 -5.39
CA LEU A 66 -12.28 -4.19 -5.31
C LEU A 66 -11.81 -4.64 -3.93
N GLN A 67 -10.92 -3.90 -3.29
CA GLN A 67 -10.44 -4.18 -1.93
C GLN A 67 -11.57 -4.04 -0.90
N LEU A 68 -12.37 -2.97 -0.96
CA LEU A 68 -13.53 -2.81 -0.08
C LEU A 68 -14.54 -3.94 -0.24
N ILE A 69 -14.90 -4.30 -1.49
CA ILE A 69 -15.82 -5.41 -1.76
C ILE A 69 -15.24 -6.73 -1.22
N ALA A 70 -13.92 -6.93 -1.34
CA ALA A 70 -13.26 -8.12 -0.79
C ALA A 70 -13.40 -8.19 0.74
N MET A 71 -13.16 -7.08 1.45
CA MET A 71 -13.29 -7.02 2.91
C MET A 71 -14.73 -7.26 3.37
N ILE A 72 -15.73 -6.65 2.69
CA ILE A 72 -17.16 -6.88 2.97
C ILE A 72 -17.52 -8.36 2.77
N GLN A 73 -17.06 -8.98 1.69
CA GLN A 73 -17.36 -10.39 1.42
C GLN A 73 -16.64 -11.31 2.40
N GLY A 74 -15.35 -11.08 2.66
CA GLY A 74 -14.56 -11.88 3.59
C GLY A 74 -15.06 -11.81 5.02
N GLY A 75 -15.62 -10.67 5.42
CA GLY A 75 -16.20 -10.44 6.74
C GLY A 75 -17.37 -11.37 7.08
N LYS A 76 -17.96 -12.07 6.09
CA LYS A 76 -18.99 -13.09 6.34
C LYS A 76 -18.41 -14.39 6.90
N ASP A 77 -17.15 -14.69 6.61
CA ASP A 77 -16.49 -15.94 7.02
C ASP A 77 -15.43 -15.70 8.12
N ALA A 78 -14.90 -14.48 8.27
CA ALA A 78 -13.87 -14.17 9.24
C ALA A 78 -13.91 -12.69 9.68
N ASP A 79 -13.91 -12.46 10.99
CA ASP A 79 -14.03 -11.12 11.58
C ASP A 79 -12.85 -10.19 11.28
N GLY A 80 -11.66 -10.74 11.05
CA GLY A 80 -10.50 -9.93 10.66
C GLY A 80 -10.74 -9.10 9.40
N PHE A 81 -11.51 -9.60 8.42
CA PHE A 81 -11.91 -8.79 7.25
C PHE A 81 -12.84 -7.63 7.63
N LYS A 82 -13.71 -7.79 8.64
CA LYS A 82 -14.54 -6.69 9.16
C LYS A 82 -13.67 -5.64 9.84
N THR A 83 -12.70 -6.08 10.64
CA THR A 83 -11.73 -5.18 11.29
C THR A 83 -10.95 -4.39 10.25
N ALA A 84 -10.42 -5.05 9.22
CA ALA A 84 -9.73 -4.39 8.12
C ALA A 84 -10.63 -3.36 7.41
N LEU A 85 -11.91 -3.70 7.17
CA LEU A 85 -12.88 -2.78 6.58
C LEU A 85 -13.08 -1.52 7.44
N TRP A 86 -13.30 -1.68 8.75
CA TRP A 86 -13.49 -0.54 9.65
C TRP A 86 -12.26 0.36 9.71
N VAL A 87 -11.07 -0.22 9.83
CA VAL A 87 -9.81 0.56 9.80
C VAL A 87 -9.68 1.32 8.48
N THR A 88 -10.01 0.69 7.35
CA THR A 88 -10.00 1.35 6.03
C THR A 88 -10.99 2.51 5.98
N LEU A 89 -12.22 2.35 6.46
CA LEU A 89 -13.24 3.42 6.48
C LEU A 89 -12.81 4.61 7.35
N ILE A 90 -12.21 4.33 8.51
CA ILE A 90 -11.64 5.38 9.37
C ILE A 90 -10.50 6.11 8.65
N ALA A 91 -9.59 5.37 8.01
CA ALA A 91 -8.49 5.96 7.25
C ALA A 91 -8.98 6.88 6.11
N ILE A 92 -10.06 6.49 5.40
CA ILE A 92 -10.69 7.32 4.38
C ILE A 92 -11.22 8.62 4.99
N ALA A 93 -11.96 8.53 6.10
CA ALA A 93 -12.52 9.72 6.76
C ALA A 93 -11.40 10.69 7.19
N VAL A 94 -10.30 10.16 7.74
CA VAL A 94 -9.11 10.95 8.12
C VAL A 94 -8.44 11.54 6.89
N SER A 95 -8.31 10.78 5.79
CA SER A 95 -7.70 11.26 4.53
C SER A 95 -8.53 12.39 3.91
N ILE A 96 -9.85 12.29 3.92
CA ILE A 96 -10.74 13.37 3.46
C ILE A 96 -10.57 14.61 4.33
N ALA A 97 -10.56 14.45 5.66
CA ALA A 97 -10.33 15.56 6.58
C ALA A 97 -8.97 16.24 6.34
N SER A 98 -7.89 15.46 6.16
CA SER A 98 -6.57 15.97 5.81
C SER A 98 -6.59 16.73 4.48
N GLY A 99 -7.26 16.21 3.46
CA GLY A 99 -7.40 16.87 2.15
C GLY A 99 -8.15 18.22 2.23
N VAL A 100 -9.23 18.28 3.02
CA VAL A 100 -9.95 19.52 3.27
C VAL A 100 -9.07 20.54 4.01
N LEU A 101 -8.32 20.12 5.03
CA LEU A 101 -7.41 20.99 5.76
C LEU A 101 -6.27 21.53 4.88
N GLN A 102 -5.80 20.77 3.90
CA GLN A 102 -4.78 21.20 2.94
C GLN A 102 -5.27 22.32 2.02
N SER A 103 -6.56 22.48 1.80
CA SER A 103 -7.14 23.57 1.00
C SER A 103 -7.23 24.91 1.74
N ILE A 104 -6.96 24.92 3.04
CA ILE A 104 -6.97 26.11 3.88
C ILE A 104 -5.54 26.71 3.92
N GLU A 105 -5.43 28.04 4.02
CA GLU A 105 -4.11 28.71 4.13
C GLU A 105 -3.26 28.10 5.26
N ALA A 106 -2.03 27.72 4.89
CA ALA A 106 -1.14 26.96 5.77
C ALA A 106 -0.60 27.82 6.92
N THR A 107 -1.07 27.56 8.14
CA THR A 107 -0.37 27.96 9.37
C THR A 107 0.56 26.84 9.83
N LYS A 108 1.63 27.19 10.59
CA LYS A 108 2.56 26.17 11.12
C LYS A 108 1.83 25.05 11.91
N GLY A 109 0.82 25.41 12.71
CA GLY A 109 0.04 24.44 13.46
C GLY A 109 -0.79 23.50 12.57
N LEU A 110 -1.36 24.04 11.49
CA LEU A 110 -2.15 23.30 10.53
C LEU A 110 -1.27 22.29 9.75
N THR A 111 -0.07 22.69 9.36
CA THR A 111 0.90 21.79 8.70
C THR A 111 1.27 20.60 9.57
N VAL A 112 1.50 20.83 10.86
CA VAL A 112 1.78 19.73 11.82
C VAL A 112 0.58 18.80 11.94
N LEU A 113 -0.63 19.35 12.07
CA LEU A 113 -1.86 18.54 12.15
C LEU A 113 -2.04 17.66 10.90
N ILE A 114 -1.87 18.23 9.70
CA ILE A 114 -1.95 17.50 8.43
C ILE A 114 -0.92 16.36 8.39
N SER A 115 0.32 16.62 8.84
CA SER A 115 1.37 15.60 8.89
C SER A 115 1.00 14.44 9.83
N VAL A 116 0.41 14.73 10.99
CA VAL A 116 -0.07 13.71 11.93
C VAL A 116 -1.21 12.90 11.34
N LEU A 117 -2.18 13.55 10.66
CA LEU A 117 -3.29 12.86 10.02
C LEU A 117 -2.80 11.94 8.89
N ASN A 118 -1.85 12.38 8.08
CA ASN A 118 -1.26 11.55 7.02
C ASN A 118 -0.49 10.36 7.60
N ALA A 119 0.31 10.55 8.65
CA ALA A 119 0.98 9.47 9.35
C ALA A 119 -0.01 8.44 9.92
N PHE A 120 -1.17 8.90 10.43
CA PHE A 120 -2.23 7.99 10.87
C PHE A 120 -2.78 7.14 9.71
N VAL A 121 -2.99 7.72 8.53
CA VAL A 121 -3.45 7.00 7.34
C VAL A 121 -2.43 5.94 6.93
N ASP A 122 -1.14 6.25 6.95
CA ASP A 122 -0.07 5.31 6.64
C ASP A 122 -0.04 4.14 7.61
N VAL A 123 -0.15 4.40 8.91
CA VAL A 123 -0.25 3.36 9.96
C VAL A 123 -1.50 2.49 9.74
N ALA A 124 -2.65 3.11 9.47
CA ALA A 124 -3.89 2.39 9.22
C ALA A 124 -3.77 1.45 8.01
N HIS A 125 -3.09 1.88 6.94
CA HIS A 125 -2.84 1.04 5.76
C HIS A 125 -2.02 -0.22 6.11
N VAL A 126 -0.97 -0.08 6.90
CA VAL A 126 -0.15 -1.21 7.37
C VAL A 126 -0.98 -2.16 8.24
N ILE A 127 -1.81 -1.63 9.15
CA ILE A 127 -2.71 -2.43 9.99
C ILE A 127 -3.68 -3.23 9.11
N VAL A 128 -4.26 -2.63 8.08
CA VAL A 128 -5.17 -3.32 7.14
C VAL A 128 -4.48 -4.50 6.47
N ILE A 129 -3.29 -4.30 5.91
CA ILE A 129 -2.54 -5.38 5.26
C ILE A 129 -2.19 -6.48 6.26
N TYR A 130 -1.70 -6.12 7.44
CA TYR A 130 -1.38 -7.06 8.51
C TYR A 130 -2.59 -7.91 8.91
N VAL A 131 -3.74 -7.27 9.18
CA VAL A 131 -4.97 -7.96 9.60
C VAL A 131 -5.48 -8.89 8.50
N VAL A 132 -5.46 -8.46 7.24
CA VAL A 132 -5.87 -9.28 6.09
C VAL A 132 -4.99 -10.51 5.95
N LEU A 133 -3.66 -10.35 5.99
CA LEU A 133 -2.72 -11.48 5.86
C LEU A 133 -2.84 -12.45 7.02
N SER A 134 -2.97 -11.95 8.25
CA SER A 134 -3.15 -12.76 9.46
C SER A 134 -4.46 -13.54 9.40
N THR A 135 -5.56 -12.89 9.00
CA THR A 135 -6.87 -13.55 8.84
C THR A 135 -6.81 -14.68 7.81
N ILE A 136 -6.18 -14.46 6.66
CA ILE A 136 -6.02 -15.51 5.64
C ILE A 136 -5.13 -16.65 6.17
N ALA A 137 -4.12 -16.34 6.96
CA ALA A 137 -3.26 -17.34 7.59
C ALA A 137 -4.04 -18.21 8.61
N GLU A 138 -4.91 -17.59 9.41
CA GLU A 138 -5.80 -18.31 10.36
C GLU A 138 -6.77 -19.23 9.63
N LEU A 139 -7.40 -18.75 8.55
CA LEU A 139 -8.27 -19.58 7.71
C LEU A 139 -7.51 -20.78 7.09
N ALA A 140 -6.27 -20.57 6.66
CA ALA A 140 -5.42 -21.63 6.14
C ALA A 140 -5.07 -22.67 7.23
N SER A 141 -4.79 -22.22 8.46
CA SER A 141 -4.56 -23.10 9.62
C SER A 141 -5.82 -23.89 9.97
N ALA A 142 -7.00 -23.26 9.96
CA ALA A 142 -8.29 -23.93 10.17
C ALA A 142 -8.59 -25.03 9.12
N LEU A 143 -7.97 -24.92 7.94
CA LEU A 143 -7.99 -25.94 6.87
C LEU A 143 -6.81 -26.91 6.95
N LYS A 144 -6.06 -26.93 8.06
CA LYS A 144 -4.90 -27.80 8.31
C LYS A 144 -3.77 -27.60 7.28
N ASN A 145 -3.64 -26.40 6.69
CA ASN A 145 -2.54 -26.07 5.78
C ASN A 145 -1.54 -25.12 6.45
N GLU A 146 -0.78 -25.67 7.40
CA GLU A 146 0.19 -24.90 8.20
C GLU A 146 1.27 -24.24 7.34
N LYS A 147 1.67 -24.82 6.20
CA LYS A 147 2.67 -24.20 5.30
C LYS A 147 2.19 -22.85 4.75
N VAL A 148 0.91 -22.73 4.41
CA VAL A 148 0.32 -21.47 3.93
C VAL A 148 0.09 -20.52 5.10
N ALA A 149 -0.38 -21.04 6.24
CA ALA A 149 -0.59 -20.25 7.45
C ALA A 149 0.71 -19.60 7.95
N GLU A 150 1.79 -20.36 8.04
CA GLU A 150 3.11 -19.85 8.47
C GLU A 150 3.64 -18.78 7.50
N LYS A 151 3.49 -19.02 6.18
CA LYS A 151 3.89 -18.01 5.18
C LYS A 151 3.12 -16.70 5.36
N GLY A 152 1.81 -16.76 5.64
CA GLY A 152 1.00 -15.56 5.89
C GLY A 152 1.46 -14.81 7.13
N ARG A 153 1.69 -15.50 8.25
CA ARG A 153 2.20 -14.91 9.49
C ARG A 153 3.59 -14.24 9.31
N ARG A 154 4.50 -14.89 8.58
CA ARG A 154 5.81 -14.32 8.26
C ARG A 154 5.70 -13.06 7.40
N LEU A 155 4.83 -13.07 6.39
CA LEU A 155 4.60 -11.88 5.55
C LEU A 155 3.99 -10.72 6.35
N ALA A 156 3.02 -11.00 7.22
CA ALA A 156 2.45 -10.00 8.12
C ALA A 156 3.51 -9.36 9.03
N PHE A 157 4.43 -10.16 9.57
CA PHE A 157 5.57 -9.66 10.35
C PHE A 157 6.52 -8.80 9.52
N TYR A 158 6.87 -9.23 8.29
CA TYR A 158 7.77 -8.46 7.42
C TYR A 158 7.20 -7.10 7.04
N ILE A 159 5.89 -6.96 6.89
CA ILE A 159 5.25 -5.68 6.61
C ILE A 159 5.42 -4.72 7.77
N ILE A 160 5.21 -5.17 9.02
CA ILE A 160 5.44 -4.35 10.20
C ILE A 160 6.91 -3.91 10.28
N LEU A 161 7.83 -4.86 10.06
CA LEU A 161 9.26 -4.57 10.09
C LEU A 161 9.66 -3.52 9.05
N MET A 162 9.20 -3.69 7.80
CA MET A 162 9.49 -2.74 6.72
C MET A 162 8.89 -1.36 6.98
N PHE A 163 7.66 -1.30 7.49
CA PHE A 163 7.05 -0.03 7.88
C PHE A 163 7.86 0.68 8.97
N THR A 164 8.33 -0.07 9.98
CA THR A 164 9.19 0.50 11.03
C THR A 164 10.49 1.06 10.44
N VAL A 165 11.12 0.32 9.52
CA VAL A 165 12.33 0.78 8.82
C VAL A 165 12.04 2.03 7.99
N SER A 166 10.92 2.07 7.25
CA SER A 166 10.53 3.22 6.43
C SER A 166 10.28 4.48 7.28
N ILE A 167 9.63 4.35 8.43
CA ILE A 167 9.46 5.45 9.39
C ILE A 167 10.83 5.95 9.88
N LEU A 168 11.72 5.05 10.30
CA LEU A 168 13.05 5.43 10.77
C LEU A 168 13.82 6.18 9.68
N LEU A 169 13.80 5.68 8.44
CA LEU A 169 14.44 6.35 7.31
C LEU A 169 13.83 7.73 7.01
N ALA A 170 12.52 7.90 7.17
CA ALA A 170 11.84 9.18 6.97
C ALA A 170 12.11 10.18 8.10
N LEU A 171 12.29 9.71 9.33
CA LEU A 171 12.56 10.56 10.49
C LEU A 171 13.98 11.11 10.52
N VAL A 172 14.98 10.33 10.09
CA VAL A 172 16.39 10.74 10.17
C VAL A 172 16.66 12.08 9.48
N PRO A 173 16.22 12.34 8.23
CA PRO A 173 16.40 13.64 7.59
C PRO A 173 15.75 14.81 8.34
N SER A 174 14.66 14.54 9.09
CA SER A 174 13.93 15.55 9.86
C SER A 174 14.70 16.02 11.11
N PHE A 175 15.56 15.18 11.66
CA PHE A 175 16.43 15.55 12.80
C PHE A 175 17.73 16.25 12.36
N PHE A 176 18.15 16.04 11.11
CA PHE A 176 19.33 16.64 10.54
C PHE A 176 18.92 17.60 9.44
N ASN A 177 19.44 18.82 9.49
CA ASN A 177 19.22 19.76 8.38
C ASN A 177 19.85 19.14 7.11
N ALA A 178 19.00 18.64 6.20
CA ALA A 178 19.41 17.86 5.03
C ALA A 178 20.47 18.58 4.17
N ASP A 179 20.40 19.93 4.12
CA ASP A 179 21.35 20.74 3.36
C ASP A 179 22.76 20.76 3.98
N LYS A 180 22.84 20.51 5.32
CA LYS A 180 24.12 20.51 6.06
C LYS A 180 24.75 19.11 6.18
N LEU A 181 24.06 18.06 5.68
CA LEU A 181 24.63 16.71 5.71
C LEU A 181 25.79 16.60 4.72
N PRO A 182 26.90 15.94 5.10
CA PRO A 182 27.97 15.59 4.18
C PRO A 182 27.43 14.76 2.99
N ASP A 183 27.98 14.98 1.80
CA ASP A 183 27.49 14.28 0.59
C ASP A 183 27.58 12.76 0.71
N PHE A 184 28.59 12.24 1.39
CA PHE A 184 28.68 10.81 1.72
C PHE A 184 27.44 10.30 2.46
N VAL A 185 26.93 11.05 3.44
CA VAL A 185 25.74 10.68 4.22
C VAL A 185 24.49 10.71 3.34
N LYS A 186 24.35 11.71 2.44
CA LYS A 186 23.25 11.76 1.45
C LYS A 186 23.26 10.54 0.53
N VAL A 187 24.44 10.15 0.04
CA VAL A 187 24.60 8.95 -0.79
C VAL A 187 24.24 7.68 -0.02
N MET A 188 24.68 7.55 1.23
CA MET A 188 24.26 6.42 2.07
C MET A 188 22.75 6.33 2.23
N PHE A 189 22.05 7.44 2.51
CA PHE A 189 20.59 7.45 2.60
C PHE A 189 19.92 7.04 1.28
N ALA A 190 20.42 7.52 0.14
CA ALA A 190 19.92 7.13 -1.17
C ALA A 190 20.08 5.61 -1.42
N VAL A 191 21.22 5.03 -1.04
CA VAL A 191 21.47 3.60 -1.13
C VAL A 191 20.53 2.81 -0.22
N PHE A 192 20.34 3.24 1.05
CA PHE A 192 19.41 2.58 1.95
C PHE A 192 17.97 2.65 1.46
N ALA A 193 17.54 3.80 0.93
CA ALA A 193 16.22 3.94 0.34
C ALA A 193 16.01 3.01 -0.88
N LEU A 194 17.03 2.88 -1.73
CA LEU A 194 17.00 1.95 -2.86
C LEU A 194 16.89 0.49 -2.40
N VAL A 195 17.68 0.09 -1.41
CA VAL A 195 17.63 -1.26 -0.84
C VAL A 195 16.26 -1.52 -0.21
N ALA A 196 15.72 -0.57 0.54
CA ALA A 196 14.37 -0.67 1.13
C ALA A 196 13.31 -0.87 0.05
N ALA A 197 13.34 -0.09 -1.04
CA ALA A 197 12.42 -0.22 -2.17
C ALA A 197 12.50 -1.60 -2.85
N VAL A 198 13.69 -2.16 -3.01
CA VAL A 198 13.87 -3.52 -3.56
C VAL A 198 13.27 -4.57 -2.64
N ILE A 199 13.50 -4.46 -1.32
CA ILE A 199 12.93 -5.39 -0.33
C ILE A 199 11.41 -5.29 -0.33
N GLU A 200 10.86 -4.08 -0.39
CA GLU A 200 9.41 -3.85 -0.46
C GLU A 200 8.79 -4.52 -1.69
N LEU A 201 9.42 -4.38 -2.85
CA LEU A 201 8.99 -5.07 -4.08
C LEU A 201 9.01 -6.60 -3.92
N LEU A 202 10.04 -7.16 -3.29
CA LEU A 202 10.11 -8.60 -3.02
C LEU A 202 9.02 -9.07 -2.06
N ILE A 203 8.69 -8.29 -1.02
CA ILE A 203 7.57 -8.57 -0.11
C ILE A 203 6.26 -8.56 -0.90
N TYR A 204 6.06 -7.57 -1.76
CA TYR A 204 4.85 -7.44 -2.58
C TYR A 204 4.64 -8.65 -3.51
N ILE A 205 5.69 -9.10 -4.20
CA ILE A 205 5.67 -10.33 -5.01
C ILE A 205 5.31 -11.55 -4.14
N ASN A 206 5.85 -11.63 -2.92
CA ASN A 206 5.55 -12.72 -2.00
C ASN A 206 4.09 -12.70 -1.51
N ILE A 207 3.47 -11.52 -1.35
CA ILE A 207 2.03 -11.38 -1.04
C ILE A 207 1.19 -11.96 -2.18
N LEU A 208 1.51 -11.64 -3.45
CA LEU A 208 0.83 -12.21 -4.61
C LEU A 208 0.90 -13.74 -4.64
N VAL A 209 2.10 -14.29 -4.41
CA VAL A 209 2.29 -15.75 -4.35
C VAL A 209 1.50 -16.35 -3.18
N PHE A 210 1.43 -15.66 -2.03
CA PHE A 210 0.63 -16.08 -0.88
C PHE A 210 -0.85 -16.09 -1.21
N TYR A 211 -1.42 -15.03 -1.80
CA TYR A 211 -2.83 -15.02 -2.23
C TYR A 211 -3.14 -16.16 -3.20
N LYS A 212 -2.29 -16.40 -4.20
CA LYS A 212 -2.46 -17.51 -5.14
C LYS A 212 -2.48 -18.89 -4.45
N ARG A 213 -1.62 -19.11 -3.44
CA ARG A 213 -1.60 -20.36 -2.66
C ARG A 213 -2.81 -20.46 -1.75
N SER A 214 -3.21 -19.37 -1.11
CA SER A 214 -4.39 -19.31 -0.25
C SER A 214 -5.67 -19.62 -1.02
N LEU A 215 -5.81 -19.14 -2.27
CA LEU A 215 -6.93 -19.48 -3.14
C LEU A 215 -7.03 -21.00 -3.38
N ARG A 216 -5.91 -21.69 -3.58
CA ARG A 216 -5.90 -23.16 -3.76
C ARG A 216 -6.29 -23.89 -2.46
N THR A 217 -5.92 -23.33 -1.31
CA THR A 217 -6.26 -23.89 0.01
C THR A 217 -7.73 -23.68 0.33
N LEU A 218 -8.26 -22.47 0.12
CA LEU A 218 -9.66 -22.12 0.40
C LEU A 218 -10.66 -22.77 -0.57
N LYS A 219 -10.21 -23.23 -1.74
CA LYS A 219 -11.06 -23.93 -2.72
C LYS A 219 -11.45 -25.35 -2.26
N LYS A 220 -10.66 -25.96 -1.38
CA LYS A 220 -10.96 -27.25 -0.77
C LYS A 220 -12.07 -27.12 0.27
#